data_2d52d2300352f7dfdffb389b24230bee
#
_entry.id   2d52d2300352f7dfdffb389b24230bee
#
_cell.length_a   1.000
_cell.length_b   1.000
_cell.length_c   1.000
_cell.angle_alpha   90.00
_cell.angle_beta   90.00
_cell.angle_gamma   90.00
#
_symmetry.space_group_name_H-M   'P 1'
#
loop_
_entity.id
_entity.type
_entity.pdbx_description
1 polymer ?
#
loop_
_entity_poly.entity_id
_entity_poly.type
_entity_poly.pdbx_seq_one_letter_code
_entity_poly.pdbx_strand_id
1 'polypeptide(L)'
;MDKYYRDLLSVKTVSVNNRKPTSEYLTPHTVREIHKLLRSAFNQAVRWELISRNPVLNATLPKEEHKERDIWTAETLSKAMEVCDDPILSLALNLAFSCSLRIGEMLGLTWDCIDIAPQSIENGSAYIFVNKELQRVTRGALDDLSDKGVIKKFPPCIASTHTALVLKEPKTKTSIRRVYLQKTVAYILVEIKKEIDELME
;
A
#
# COMPACT_ATOMS: atom_id res chain seq x y z
N MET A 1 21.06 -9.43 -25.36
CA MET A 1 20.34 -8.81 -24.20
C MET A 1 21.29 -8.50 -23.04
N ASP A 2 22.26 -9.35 -22.74
CA ASP A 2 23.19 -9.16 -21.61
C ASP A 2 24.01 -7.86 -21.72
N LYS A 3 24.46 -7.49 -22.95
CA LYS A 3 25.10 -6.20 -23.18
C LYS A 3 24.16 -5.04 -22.84
N TYR A 4 22.91 -5.10 -23.32
CA TYR A 4 21.90 -4.09 -23.04
C TYR A 4 21.68 -3.87 -21.54
N TYR A 5 21.58 -4.95 -20.73
CA TYR A 5 21.41 -4.83 -19.29
C TYR A 5 22.64 -4.26 -18.58
N ARG A 6 23.84 -4.54 -19.08
CA ARG A 6 25.07 -3.90 -18.59
C ARG A 6 25.10 -2.41 -18.92
N ASP A 7 24.73 -2.06 -20.16
CA ASP A 7 24.69 -0.67 -20.60
C ASP A 7 23.68 0.14 -19.78
N LEU A 8 22.53 -0.45 -19.41
CA LEU A 8 21.52 0.18 -18.54
C LEU A 8 22.09 0.59 -17.18
N LEU A 9 23.02 -0.18 -16.60
CA LEU A 9 23.64 0.17 -15.32
C LEU A 9 24.51 1.43 -15.40
N SER A 10 24.87 1.88 -16.61
CA SER A 10 25.61 3.13 -16.86
C SER A 10 24.68 4.29 -17.21
N VAL A 11 23.39 4.09 -17.27
CA VAL A 11 22.41 5.14 -17.57
C VAL A 11 22.10 5.93 -16.30
N LYS A 12 22.20 7.26 -16.37
CA LYS A 12 21.84 8.15 -15.27
C LYS A 12 20.35 8.12 -15.00
N THR A 13 20.01 8.12 -13.73
CA THR A 13 18.61 8.22 -13.29
C THR A 13 18.05 9.61 -13.58
N VAL A 14 16.78 9.67 -13.91
CA VAL A 14 16.07 10.93 -14.15
C VAL A 14 15.16 11.25 -12.97
N SER A 15 15.04 12.53 -12.66
CA SER A 15 14.07 12.99 -11.65
C SER A 15 12.66 12.85 -12.22
N VAL A 16 11.78 12.21 -11.46
CA VAL A 16 10.37 12.08 -11.82
C VAL A 16 9.52 12.77 -10.77
N ASN A 17 8.61 13.63 -11.18
CA ASN A 17 7.70 14.38 -10.29
C ASN A 17 8.44 15.15 -9.17
N ASN A 18 9.53 15.84 -9.52
CA ASN A 18 10.39 16.60 -8.59
C ASN A 18 11.00 15.77 -7.43
N ARG A 19 10.98 14.46 -7.51
CA ARG A 19 11.69 13.60 -6.56
C ARG A 19 13.11 13.37 -7.04
N LYS A 20 14.08 13.71 -6.19
CA LYS A 20 15.49 13.39 -6.45
C LYS A 20 15.65 11.87 -6.49
N PRO A 21 16.37 11.32 -7.48
CA PRO A 21 16.68 9.91 -7.51
C PRO A 21 17.56 9.51 -6.31
N THR A 22 17.39 8.30 -5.82
CA THR A 22 18.17 7.76 -4.68
C THR A 22 19.55 7.27 -5.10
N SER A 23 19.80 7.11 -6.41
CA SER A 23 21.07 6.71 -6.99
C SER A 23 21.38 7.52 -8.25
N GLU A 24 22.64 7.74 -8.56
CA GLU A 24 23.05 8.45 -9.78
C GLU A 24 22.77 7.65 -11.05
N TYR A 25 22.94 6.33 -10.99
CA TYR A 25 22.73 5.42 -12.10
C TYR A 25 21.61 4.43 -11.79
N LEU A 26 21.04 3.80 -12.84
CA LEU A 26 20.04 2.76 -12.68
C LEU A 26 20.59 1.60 -11.83
N THR A 27 19.81 1.17 -10.85
CA THR A 27 20.20 0.09 -9.95
C THR A 27 19.94 -1.29 -10.57
N PRO A 28 20.62 -2.37 -10.11
CA PRO A 28 20.32 -3.74 -10.51
C PRO A 28 18.81 -4.08 -10.34
N HIS A 29 18.17 -3.58 -9.29
CA HIS A 29 16.73 -3.73 -9.07
C HIS A 29 15.92 -3.14 -10.24
N THR A 30 16.21 -1.90 -10.64
CA THR A 30 15.53 -1.24 -11.76
C THR A 30 15.71 -2.01 -13.07
N VAL A 31 16.92 -2.51 -13.35
CA VAL A 31 17.20 -3.32 -14.55
C VAL A 31 16.38 -4.63 -14.53
N ARG A 32 16.20 -5.25 -13.35
CA ARG A 32 15.34 -6.43 -13.19
C ARG A 32 13.87 -6.13 -13.43
N GLU A 33 13.37 -4.98 -13.00
CA GLU A 33 11.99 -4.57 -13.30
C GLU A 33 11.78 -4.30 -14.80
N ILE A 34 12.76 -3.67 -15.47
CA ILE A 34 12.76 -3.52 -16.94
C ILE A 34 12.74 -4.89 -17.63
N HIS A 35 13.55 -5.85 -17.14
CA HIS A 35 13.53 -7.22 -17.68
C HIS A 35 12.15 -7.88 -17.55
N LYS A 36 11.47 -7.76 -16.40
CA LYS A 36 10.11 -8.31 -16.21
C LYS A 36 9.14 -7.76 -17.25
N LEU A 37 9.19 -6.44 -17.48
CA LEU A 37 8.37 -5.78 -18.50
C LEU A 37 8.67 -6.30 -19.91
N LEU A 38 9.95 -6.31 -20.28
CA LEU A 38 10.39 -6.82 -21.59
C LEU A 38 10.03 -8.29 -21.79
N ARG A 39 10.23 -9.13 -20.75
CA ARG A 39 9.85 -10.54 -20.79
C ARG A 39 8.37 -10.75 -21.06
N SER A 40 7.51 -9.94 -20.42
CA SER A 40 6.07 -9.97 -20.63
C SER A 40 5.71 -9.54 -22.04
N ALA A 41 6.27 -8.42 -22.52
CA ALA A 41 6.02 -7.91 -23.87
C ALA A 41 6.46 -8.89 -24.96
N PHE A 42 7.68 -9.45 -24.85
CA PHE A 42 8.16 -10.42 -25.85
C PHE A 42 7.43 -11.77 -25.77
N ASN A 43 6.98 -12.21 -24.59
CA ASN A 43 6.10 -13.37 -24.50
C ASN A 43 4.78 -13.13 -25.25
N GLN A 44 4.23 -11.91 -25.15
CA GLN A 44 3.02 -11.57 -25.89
C GLN A 44 3.30 -11.50 -27.41
N ALA A 45 4.45 -10.96 -27.82
CA ALA A 45 4.85 -10.94 -29.24
C ALA A 45 5.01 -12.36 -29.81
N VAL A 46 5.52 -13.32 -29.02
CA VAL A 46 5.57 -14.76 -29.42
C VAL A 46 4.15 -15.32 -29.59
N ARG A 47 3.22 -15.02 -28.65
CA ARG A 47 1.80 -15.46 -28.76
C ARG A 47 1.10 -14.89 -29.98
N TRP A 48 1.47 -13.68 -30.39
CA TRP A 48 0.94 -13.03 -31.59
C TRP A 48 1.70 -13.43 -32.88
N GLU A 49 2.64 -14.40 -32.79
CA GLU A 49 3.45 -14.89 -33.88
C GLU A 49 4.30 -13.82 -34.60
N LEU A 50 4.53 -12.67 -33.92
CA LEU A 50 5.38 -11.59 -34.45
C LEU A 50 6.87 -11.95 -34.40
N ILE A 51 7.26 -12.80 -33.46
CA ILE A 51 8.62 -13.34 -33.30
C ILE A 51 8.56 -14.81 -32.93
N SER A 52 9.56 -15.59 -33.36
CA SER A 52 9.60 -17.04 -33.10
C SER A 52 10.00 -17.42 -31.69
N ARG A 53 10.73 -16.54 -30.97
CA ARG A 53 11.21 -16.79 -29.61
C ARG A 53 11.41 -15.50 -28.83
N ASN A 54 11.27 -15.58 -27.52
CA ASN A 54 11.52 -14.45 -26.64
C ASN A 54 13.03 -14.23 -26.43
N PRO A 55 13.61 -13.10 -26.88
CA PRO A 55 15.07 -12.87 -26.83
C PRO A 55 15.61 -12.60 -25.41
N VAL A 56 14.74 -12.34 -24.42
CA VAL A 56 15.19 -12.04 -23.06
C VAL A 56 15.06 -13.23 -22.10
N LEU A 57 14.54 -14.37 -22.60
CA LEU A 57 14.24 -15.52 -21.72
C LEU A 57 15.48 -16.06 -21.00
N ASN A 58 16.63 -16.11 -21.70
CA ASN A 58 17.88 -16.64 -21.19
C ASN A 58 18.91 -15.53 -20.90
N ALA A 59 18.46 -14.28 -20.74
CA ALA A 59 19.37 -13.18 -20.48
C ALA A 59 19.90 -13.22 -19.02
N THR A 60 21.18 -12.93 -18.86
CA THR A 60 21.84 -12.83 -17.56
C THR A 60 21.50 -11.49 -16.92
N LEU A 61 20.89 -11.55 -15.76
CA LEU A 61 20.52 -10.35 -15.00
C LEU A 61 21.62 -9.92 -14.03
N PRO A 62 21.78 -8.61 -13.79
CA PRO A 62 22.71 -8.13 -12.78
C PRO A 62 22.32 -8.68 -11.40
N LYS A 63 23.35 -8.99 -10.60
CA LYS A 63 23.18 -9.47 -9.23
C LYS A 63 22.62 -8.32 -8.38
N GLU A 64 21.59 -8.62 -7.61
CA GLU A 64 20.99 -7.70 -6.65
C GLU A 64 21.42 -8.10 -5.24
N GLU A 65 21.91 -7.13 -4.49
CA GLU A 65 22.18 -7.31 -3.07
C GLU A 65 20.89 -7.01 -2.31
N HIS A 66 20.34 -8.02 -1.67
CA HIS A 66 19.22 -7.84 -0.75
C HIS A 66 19.74 -7.23 0.55
N LYS A 67 19.34 -5.98 0.82
CA LYS A 67 19.48 -5.42 2.16
C LYS A 67 18.31 -5.95 3.00
N GLU A 68 18.62 -6.66 4.06
CA GLU A 68 17.63 -6.98 5.07
C GLU A 68 17.07 -5.67 5.63
N ARG A 69 15.75 -5.63 5.76
CA ARG A 69 15.07 -4.51 6.41
C ARG A 69 14.90 -4.83 7.88
N ASP A 70 15.20 -3.87 8.73
CA ASP A 70 14.87 -3.99 10.14
C ASP A 70 13.34 -4.10 10.30
N ILE A 71 12.93 -5.19 10.92
CA ILE A 71 11.52 -5.44 11.25
C ILE A 71 11.36 -5.18 12.74
N TRP A 72 10.36 -4.41 13.10
CA TRP A 72 10.02 -4.18 14.50
C TRP A 72 9.65 -5.48 15.17
N THR A 73 10.29 -5.73 16.31
CA THR A 73 9.93 -6.82 17.22
C THR A 73 8.78 -6.39 18.14
N ALA A 74 8.20 -7.34 18.87
CA ALA A 74 7.18 -7.04 19.87
C ALA A 74 7.70 -6.08 20.94
N GLU A 75 8.98 -6.24 21.36
CA GLU A 75 9.62 -5.36 22.34
C GLU A 75 9.80 -3.93 21.79
N THR A 76 10.14 -3.80 20.51
CA THR A 76 10.25 -2.49 19.86
C THR A 76 8.89 -1.79 19.79
N LEU A 77 7.84 -2.55 19.46
CA LEU A 77 6.47 -2.03 19.46
C LEU A 77 6.06 -1.59 20.87
N SER A 78 6.29 -2.43 21.90
CA SER A 78 5.95 -2.11 23.30
C SER A 78 6.59 -0.79 23.73
N LYS A 79 7.89 -0.63 23.48
CA LYS A 79 8.60 0.63 23.77
C LYS A 79 8.06 1.83 23.01
N ALA A 80 7.66 1.64 21.74
CA ALA A 80 7.05 2.70 20.95
C ALA A 80 5.69 3.11 21.53
N MET A 81 4.91 2.14 22.00
CA MET A 81 3.62 2.39 22.66
C MET A 81 3.74 3.13 23.99
N GLU A 82 4.80 2.82 24.78
CA GLU A 82 5.05 3.49 26.07
C GLU A 82 5.35 5.00 25.93
N VAL A 83 5.89 5.43 24.79
CA VAL A 83 6.24 6.84 24.53
C VAL A 83 5.27 7.53 23.55
N CYS A 84 4.23 6.83 23.12
CA CYS A 84 3.26 7.35 22.16
C CYS A 84 2.10 8.03 22.87
N ASP A 85 2.09 9.36 22.87
CA ASP A 85 1.02 10.17 23.50
C ASP A 85 -0.16 10.43 22.56
N ASP A 86 -0.05 10.09 21.26
CA ASP A 86 -1.11 10.27 20.26
C ASP A 86 -1.98 9.00 20.18
N PRO A 87 -3.26 9.06 20.61
CA PRO A 87 -4.14 7.88 20.61
C PRO A 87 -4.42 7.35 19.20
N ILE A 88 -4.44 8.21 18.17
CA ILE A 88 -4.67 7.77 16.78
C ILE A 88 -3.44 7.06 16.24
N LEU A 89 -2.23 7.56 16.54
CA LEU A 89 -0.99 6.88 16.16
C LEU A 89 -0.86 5.55 16.91
N SER A 90 -1.18 5.52 18.20
CA SER A 90 -1.22 4.30 19.01
C SER A 90 -2.17 3.26 18.41
N LEU A 91 -3.39 3.65 18.05
CA LEU A 91 -4.33 2.77 17.34
C LEU A 91 -3.74 2.27 16.02
N ALA A 92 -3.15 3.15 15.22
CA ALA A 92 -2.56 2.80 13.93
C ALA A 92 -1.44 1.75 14.08
N LEU A 93 -0.57 1.90 15.07
CA LEU A 93 0.50 0.93 15.38
C LEU A 93 -0.10 -0.43 15.79
N ASN A 94 -1.11 -0.43 16.66
CA ASN A 94 -1.81 -1.65 17.06
C ASN A 94 -2.48 -2.36 15.88
N LEU A 95 -3.17 -1.62 15.02
CA LEU A 95 -3.82 -2.17 13.82
C LEU A 95 -2.81 -2.71 12.80
N ALA A 96 -1.71 -2.00 12.60
CA ALA A 96 -0.66 -2.45 11.68
C ALA A 96 -0.02 -3.74 12.17
N PHE A 97 0.28 -3.84 13.46
CA PHE A 97 1.00 -4.96 14.04
C PHE A 97 0.10 -6.19 14.26
N SER A 98 -1.07 -6.01 14.87
CA SER A 98 -1.96 -7.13 15.23
C SER A 98 -2.88 -7.57 14.09
N CYS A 99 -3.30 -6.65 13.22
CA CYS A 99 -4.24 -6.92 12.14
C CYS A 99 -3.59 -7.00 10.76
N SER A 100 -2.29 -6.67 10.65
CA SER A 100 -1.54 -6.67 9.38
C SER A 100 -2.25 -5.91 8.25
N LEU A 101 -2.90 -4.79 8.59
CA LEU A 101 -3.58 -3.94 7.62
C LEU A 101 -2.56 -3.18 6.77
N ARG A 102 -2.82 -3.08 5.47
CA ARG A 102 -2.06 -2.14 4.63
C ARG A 102 -2.40 -0.71 5.01
N ILE A 103 -1.45 0.21 4.83
CA ILE A 103 -1.65 1.62 5.17
C ILE A 103 -2.92 2.21 4.52
N GLY A 104 -3.19 1.90 3.27
CA GLY A 104 -4.41 2.36 2.58
C GLY A 104 -5.70 1.75 3.14
N GLU A 105 -5.67 0.50 3.54
CA GLU A 105 -6.79 -0.19 4.20
C GLU A 105 -7.08 0.44 5.57
N MET A 106 -6.03 0.67 6.37
CA MET A 106 -6.13 1.28 7.69
C MET A 106 -6.65 2.72 7.62
N LEU A 107 -6.12 3.55 6.72
CA LEU A 107 -6.58 4.93 6.53
C LEU A 107 -7.97 5.02 5.88
N GLY A 108 -8.43 3.95 5.24
CA GLY A 108 -9.75 3.83 4.63
C GLY A 108 -10.82 3.25 5.54
N LEU A 109 -10.50 2.94 6.79
CA LEU A 109 -11.48 2.42 7.76
C LEU A 109 -12.57 3.45 8.06
N THR A 110 -13.78 2.96 8.14
CA THR A 110 -14.97 3.73 8.53
C THR A 110 -15.75 2.90 9.54
N TRP A 111 -16.52 3.55 10.42
CA TRP A 111 -17.22 2.87 11.52
C TRP A 111 -18.22 1.81 11.05
N ASP A 112 -18.79 1.95 9.87
CA ASP A 112 -19.68 0.96 9.25
C ASP A 112 -18.98 -0.39 8.90
N CYS A 113 -17.64 -0.40 8.91
CA CYS A 113 -16.84 -1.59 8.65
C CYS A 113 -16.30 -2.26 9.93
N ILE A 114 -16.65 -1.77 11.11
CA ILE A 114 -16.07 -2.20 12.38
C ILE A 114 -17.17 -2.72 13.29
N ASP A 115 -17.08 -3.97 13.67
CA ASP A 115 -17.94 -4.58 14.70
C ASP A 115 -17.18 -4.64 16.03
N ILE A 116 -17.52 -3.73 16.93
CA ILE A 116 -17.02 -3.64 18.31
C ILE A 116 -18.19 -3.62 19.31
N ALA A 117 -19.29 -4.30 18.98
CA ALA A 117 -20.37 -4.48 19.92
C ALA A 117 -19.87 -5.20 21.20
N PRO A 118 -20.35 -4.84 22.41
CA PRO A 118 -19.89 -5.46 23.64
C PRO A 118 -19.94 -6.99 23.62
N GLN A 119 -21.01 -7.55 23.08
CA GLN A 119 -21.17 -8.99 22.92
C GLN A 119 -20.14 -9.59 21.94
N SER A 120 -19.84 -8.91 20.83
CA SER A 120 -18.82 -9.33 19.86
C SER A 120 -17.43 -9.36 20.49
N ILE A 121 -17.10 -8.36 21.33
CA ILE A 121 -15.84 -8.30 22.05
C ILE A 121 -15.74 -9.44 23.07
N GLU A 122 -16.78 -9.64 23.87
CA GLU A 122 -16.79 -10.70 24.88
C GLU A 122 -16.64 -12.09 24.25
N ASN A 123 -17.31 -12.35 23.17
CA ASN A 123 -17.28 -13.62 22.44
C ASN A 123 -16.02 -13.80 21.58
N GLY A 124 -15.12 -12.78 21.50
CA GLY A 124 -13.94 -12.83 20.63
C GLY A 124 -14.27 -12.80 19.14
N SER A 125 -15.44 -12.28 18.76
CA SER A 125 -15.94 -12.19 17.38
C SER A 125 -15.92 -10.78 16.82
N ALA A 126 -15.41 -9.78 17.58
CA ALA A 126 -15.21 -8.42 17.10
C ALA A 126 -14.29 -8.43 15.86
N TYR A 127 -14.60 -7.62 14.85
CA TYR A 127 -13.85 -7.65 13.59
C TYR A 127 -13.83 -6.30 12.86
N ILE A 128 -12.86 -6.17 11.97
CA ILE A 128 -12.82 -5.16 10.92
C ILE A 128 -13.14 -5.84 9.59
N PHE A 129 -14.07 -5.29 8.83
CA PHE A 129 -14.36 -5.70 7.48
C PHE A 129 -13.61 -4.82 6.49
N VAL A 130 -12.49 -5.33 5.98
CA VAL A 130 -11.64 -4.62 5.01
C VAL A 130 -12.30 -4.70 3.64
N ASN A 131 -12.99 -3.65 3.23
CA ASN A 131 -13.67 -3.53 1.94
C ASN A 131 -13.43 -2.17 1.26
N LYS A 132 -12.61 -1.33 1.86
CA LYS A 132 -12.26 0.01 1.37
C LYS A 132 -10.78 0.27 1.56
N GLU A 133 -10.22 1.15 0.74
CA GLU A 133 -8.87 1.68 0.91
C GLU A 133 -8.82 3.17 0.57
N LEU A 134 -8.06 3.94 1.33
CA LEU A 134 -7.74 5.32 1.00
C LEU A 134 -6.51 5.35 0.11
N GLN A 135 -6.61 5.99 -1.04
CA GLN A 135 -5.51 6.09 -1.99
C GLN A 135 -5.33 7.54 -2.46
N ARG A 136 -4.08 7.94 -2.64
CA ARG A 136 -3.73 9.18 -3.33
C ARG A 136 -3.56 8.89 -4.81
N VAL A 137 -4.33 9.57 -5.65
CA VAL A 137 -4.33 9.43 -7.11
C VAL A 137 -4.05 10.77 -7.79
N THR A 138 -3.56 10.76 -9.02
CA THR A 138 -3.47 11.98 -9.83
C THR A 138 -4.88 12.38 -10.29
N ARG A 139 -5.14 13.68 -10.43
CA ARG A 139 -6.44 14.16 -10.92
C ARG A 139 -6.75 13.64 -12.30
N GLY A 140 -5.77 13.63 -13.23
CA GLY A 140 -5.97 13.06 -14.57
C GLY A 140 -6.38 11.57 -14.54
N ALA A 141 -5.82 10.77 -13.60
CA ALA A 141 -6.22 9.38 -13.47
C ALA A 141 -7.68 9.20 -12.98
N LEU A 142 -8.22 10.17 -12.23
CA LEU A 142 -9.63 10.16 -11.84
C LEU A 142 -10.55 10.44 -13.04
N ASP A 143 -10.15 11.37 -13.89
CA ASP A 143 -10.92 11.72 -15.07
C ASP A 143 -10.92 10.56 -16.09
N ASP A 144 -9.75 9.92 -16.30
CA ASP A 144 -9.58 8.78 -17.20
C ASP A 144 -10.32 7.52 -16.75
N LEU A 145 -10.37 7.25 -15.45
CA LEU A 145 -10.96 6.03 -14.88
C LEU A 145 -12.48 6.10 -14.70
N SER A 146 -13.13 7.20 -15.12
CA SER A 146 -14.59 7.37 -15.00
C SER A 146 -15.13 7.04 -13.60
N ASP A 147 -14.36 7.33 -12.56
CA ASP A 147 -14.68 7.08 -11.14
C ASP A 147 -15.01 5.62 -10.76
N LYS A 148 -14.67 4.65 -11.59
CA LYS A 148 -15.00 3.24 -11.36
C LYS A 148 -14.39 2.75 -10.04
N GLY A 149 -15.26 2.32 -9.12
CA GLY A 149 -14.87 1.83 -7.79
C GLY A 149 -14.52 2.94 -6.78
N VAL A 150 -14.69 4.21 -7.12
CA VAL A 150 -14.52 5.33 -6.20
C VAL A 150 -15.79 5.49 -5.37
N ILE A 151 -15.65 5.41 -4.03
CA ILE A 151 -16.75 5.57 -3.07
C ILE A 151 -16.90 7.05 -2.69
N LYS A 152 -15.76 7.72 -2.40
CA LYS A 152 -15.75 9.13 -2.00
C LYS A 152 -14.46 9.80 -2.46
N LYS A 153 -14.59 11.03 -2.96
CA LYS A 153 -13.47 11.93 -3.24
C LYS A 153 -13.36 12.95 -2.10
N PHE A 154 -12.15 13.16 -1.61
CA PHE A 154 -11.90 14.18 -0.60
C PHE A 154 -11.38 15.46 -1.26
N PRO A 155 -11.80 16.63 -0.78
CA PRO A 155 -11.26 17.89 -1.28
C PRO A 155 -9.77 17.96 -0.98
N PRO A 156 -8.96 18.55 -1.86
CA PRO A 156 -7.54 18.72 -1.60
C PRO A 156 -7.33 19.71 -0.45
N CYS A 157 -6.54 19.34 0.54
CA CYS A 157 -6.15 20.25 1.63
C CYS A 157 -5.34 21.46 1.12
N ILE A 158 -4.67 21.32 -0.02
CA ILE A 158 -3.88 22.37 -0.68
C ILE A 158 -4.35 22.46 -2.14
N ALA A 159 -4.84 23.62 -2.55
CA ALA A 159 -5.44 23.84 -3.86
C ALA A 159 -4.49 23.55 -5.06
N SER A 160 -3.19 23.76 -4.87
CA SER A 160 -2.18 23.55 -5.93
C SER A 160 -1.73 22.11 -6.14
N THR A 161 -2.31 21.13 -5.42
CA THR A 161 -1.89 19.73 -5.60
C THR A 161 -2.48 19.10 -6.87
N HIS A 162 -1.63 18.37 -7.61
CA HIS A 162 -2.04 17.60 -8.77
C HIS A 162 -2.64 16.22 -8.41
N THR A 163 -2.84 15.96 -7.11
CA THR A 163 -3.37 14.70 -6.59
C THR A 163 -4.61 14.93 -5.75
N ALA A 164 -5.45 13.91 -5.63
CA ALA A 164 -6.61 13.86 -4.75
C ALA A 164 -6.56 12.59 -3.89
N LEU A 165 -7.16 12.66 -2.71
CA LEU A 165 -7.42 11.49 -1.89
C LEU A 165 -8.78 10.92 -2.26
N VAL A 166 -8.83 9.61 -2.44
CA VAL A 166 -10.07 8.89 -2.77
C VAL A 166 -10.23 7.68 -1.87
N LEU A 167 -11.42 7.50 -1.36
CA LEU A 167 -11.84 6.26 -0.75
C LEU A 167 -12.41 5.39 -1.87
N LYS A 168 -11.91 4.19 -2.01
CA LYS A 168 -12.30 3.29 -3.10
C LYS A 168 -12.36 1.84 -2.65
N GLU A 169 -12.99 1.02 -3.47
CA GLU A 169 -12.95 -0.43 -3.31
C GLU A 169 -11.53 -0.99 -3.55
N PRO A 170 -11.14 -2.08 -2.86
CA PRO A 170 -9.87 -2.76 -3.12
C PRO A 170 -9.78 -3.26 -4.56
N LYS A 171 -8.57 -3.26 -5.11
CA LYS A 171 -8.30 -3.66 -6.50
C LYS A 171 -8.76 -5.09 -6.83
N THR A 172 -8.77 -5.99 -5.86
CA THR A 172 -9.14 -7.40 -6.05
C THR A 172 -10.18 -7.83 -5.02
N LYS A 173 -11.10 -8.71 -5.43
CA LYS A 173 -12.09 -9.30 -4.51
C LYS A 173 -11.45 -10.07 -3.36
N THR A 174 -10.28 -10.66 -3.57
CA THR A 174 -9.53 -11.39 -2.55
C THR A 174 -8.95 -10.47 -1.46
N SER A 175 -8.88 -9.16 -1.69
CA SER A 175 -8.49 -8.19 -0.66
C SER A 175 -9.62 -7.89 0.32
N ILE A 176 -10.86 -8.17 -0.05
CA ILE A 176 -12.03 -8.01 0.82
C ILE A 176 -12.04 -9.17 1.81
N ARG A 177 -11.93 -8.82 3.11
CA ARG A 177 -11.81 -9.83 4.16
C ARG A 177 -12.26 -9.31 5.51
N ARG A 178 -12.60 -10.22 6.42
CA ARG A 178 -12.74 -9.93 7.85
C ARG A 178 -11.42 -10.19 8.56
N VAL A 179 -11.05 -9.28 9.44
CA VAL A 179 -9.91 -9.41 10.35
C VAL A 179 -10.45 -9.34 11.77
N TYR A 180 -10.36 -10.43 12.50
CA TYR A 180 -10.82 -10.48 13.88
C TYR A 180 -9.88 -9.70 14.79
N LEU A 181 -10.45 -8.98 15.73
CA LEU A 181 -9.74 -8.11 16.65
C LEU A 181 -9.38 -8.85 17.94
N GLN A 182 -8.18 -8.57 18.44
CA GLN A 182 -7.87 -8.89 19.84
C GLN A 182 -8.68 -7.97 20.74
N LYS A 183 -9.10 -8.44 21.91
CA LYS A 183 -9.91 -7.68 22.88
C LYS A 183 -9.31 -6.31 23.19
N THR A 184 -7.99 -6.25 23.41
CA THR A 184 -7.27 -5.00 23.69
C THR A 184 -7.46 -3.96 22.57
N VAL A 185 -7.33 -4.35 21.31
CA VAL A 185 -7.49 -3.46 20.15
C VAL A 185 -8.96 -3.04 19.99
N ALA A 186 -9.90 -3.95 20.24
CA ALA A 186 -11.32 -3.65 20.21
C ALA A 186 -11.69 -2.59 21.26
N TYR A 187 -11.17 -2.68 22.47
CA TYR A 187 -11.39 -1.67 23.52
C TYR A 187 -10.78 -0.30 23.18
N ILE A 188 -9.58 -0.25 22.61
CA ILE A 188 -9.01 1.02 22.10
C ILE A 188 -9.95 1.67 21.07
N LEU A 189 -10.51 0.88 20.16
CA LEU A 189 -11.47 1.40 19.18
C LEU A 189 -12.77 1.91 19.83
N VAL A 190 -13.25 1.25 20.89
CA VAL A 190 -14.44 1.72 21.64
C VAL A 190 -14.16 3.07 22.30
N GLU A 191 -13.00 3.25 22.93
CA GLU A 191 -12.61 4.51 23.58
C GLU A 191 -12.50 5.65 22.56
N ILE A 192 -11.77 5.42 21.47
CA ILE A 192 -11.62 6.43 20.41
C ILE A 192 -12.97 6.78 19.79
N LYS A 193 -13.85 5.78 19.58
CA LYS A 193 -15.19 6.04 19.06
C LYS A 193 -15.97 6.95 19.99
N LYS A 194 -15.92 6.69 21.30
CA LYS A 194 -16.61 7.51 22.31
C LYS A 194 -16.09 8.94 22.32
N GLU A 195 -14.76 9.15 22.29
CA GLU A 195 -14.15 10.48 22.21
C GLU A 195 -14.59 11.25 20.95
N ILE A 196 -14.64 10.56 19.80
CA ILE A 196 -15.08 11.18 18.55
C ILE A 196 -16.58 11.54 18.62
N ASP A 197 -17.43 10.65 19.13
CA ASP A 197 -18.86 10.88 19.26
C ASP A 197 -19.12 12.09 20.19
N GLU A 198 -18.37 12.23 21.31
CA GLU A 198 -18.42 13.38 22.24
C GLU A 198 -17.96 14.71 21.60
N LEU A 199 -17.02 14.67 20.63
CA LEU A 199 -16.55 15.86 19.92
C LEU A 199 -17.52 16.31 18.81
N MET A 200 -18.45 15.46 18.41
CA MET A 200 -19.43 15.74 17.34
C MET A 200 -20.78 16.22 17.86
N GLU A 201 -21.02 16.12 19.19
CA GLU A 201 -22.17 16.69 19.88
C GLU A 201 -21.93 18.17 20.25
#